data_66eadb674c415357fbde450c8931e17e
#
_entry.id   66eadb674c415357fbde450c8931e17e
#
_cell.length_a   1.000
_cell.length_b   1.000
_cell.length_c   1.000
_cell.angle_alpha   90.00
_cell.angle_beta   90.00
_cell.angle_gamma   90.00
#
_symmetry.space_group_name_H-M   'P 1'
#
loop_
_entity.id
_entity.type
_entity.pdbx_description
1 polymer ?
#
loop_
_entity_poly.entity_id
_entity_poly.type
_entity_poly.pdbx_seq_one_letter_code
_entity_poly.pdbx_strand_id
1 'polypeptide(L)'
;MKAILLSAAAAVAFAAAAAPALAKPGPEVEIEHAVARVVVIVEDRADIGVEIEQGSSRLPALRVERDGANVRIDGGLGRRLAGIRMGDSIEDCRSGPDNTRPGQGASVEVRDIGRVNLEDAPLIVIRAPRNVDIDAGGAVFGTIGRGAASVKLGNAGCGDWAIANTDGAVTASLAGSGDIIVGTSRSLETDVAGAGDVTAGATGRLEVSVAGSGNATVAEVNGETDISIAGAGDVIIRRGRSPNLDVSIAGAGDVDFGGVAGDVSVSIAGAGDVRVAEATGRVSRSIVGAGDVRIGR
;
A
#
# COMPACT_ATOMS: atom_id res chain seq x y z
N MET A 1 -3.69 -78.46 -20.64
CA MET A 1 -4.59 -77.41 -20.14
C MET A 1 -3.73 -76.26 -19.62
N LYS A 2 -3.58 -75.19 -20.40
CA LYS A 2 -2.80 -74.02 -20.02
C LYS A 2 -3.81 -72.89 -19.69
N ALA A 3 -3.82 -72.45 -18.46
CA ALA A 3 -4.62 -71.33 -18.01
C ALA A 3 -3.91 -70.02 -18.34
N ILE A 4 -4.61 -69.10 -19.05
CA ILE A 4 -4.14 -67.74 -19.39
C ILE A 4 -4.73 -66.82 -18.34
N LEU A 5 -3.88 -66.18 -17.54
CA LEU A 5 -4.25 -65.08 -16.62
C LEU A 5 -4.24 -63.76 -17.42
N LEU A 6 -5.40 -63.15 -17.58
CA LEU A 6 -5.51 -61.78 -18.05
C LEU A 6 -5.31 -60.82 -16.86
N SER A 7 -4.25 -60.01 -16.92
CA SER A 7 -4.05 -58.86 -16.02
C SER A 7 -4.76 -57.63 -16.59
N ALA A 8 -5.76 -57.13 -15.86
CA ALA A 8 -6.39 -55.87 -16.16
C ALA A 8 -5.56 -54.71 -15.55
N ALA A 9 -4.95 -53.90 -16.37
CA ALA A 9 -4.30 -52.67 -15.93
C ALA A 9 -5.33 -51.55 -15.83
N ALA A 10 -5.62 -51.08 -14.63
CA ALA A 10 -6.43 -49.89 -14.42
C ALA A 10 -5.60 -48.64 -14.64
N ALA A 11 -5.94 -47.88 -15.69
CA ALA A 11 -5.33 -46.59 -15.93
C ALA A 11 -6.00 -45.53 -15.03
N VAL A 12 -5.27 -45.01 -14.04
CA VAL A 12 -5.70 -43.85 -13.25
C VAL A 12 -5.43 -42.58 -14.05
N ALA A 13 -6.48 -41.93 -14.54
CA ALA A 13 -6.40 -40.64 -15.18
C ALA A 13 -6.22 -39.55 -14.10
N PHE A 14 -5.05 -38.97 -14.00
CA PHE A 14 -4.83 -37.76 -13.23
C PHE A 14 -5.46 -36.58 -13.99
N ALA A 15 -6.56 -36.05 -13.47
CA ALA A 15 -7.06 -34.74 -13.90
C ALA A 15 -6.08 -33.67 -13.38
N ALA A 16 -5.27 -33.09 -14.28
CA ALA A 16 -4.47 -31.92 -13.98
C ALA A 16 -5.45 -30.76 -13.70
N ALA A 17 -5.57 -30.37 -12.45
CA ALA A 17 -6.20 -29.13 -12.09
C ALA A 17 -5.39 -27.98 -12.75
N ALA A 18 -6.01 -27.22 -13.63
CA ALA A 18 -5.41 -26.03 -14.20
C ALA A 18 -5.15 -25.05 -13.04
N ALA A 19 -3.87 -24.75 -12.79
CA ALA A 19 -3.51 -23.67 -11.89
C ALA A 19 -4.18 -22.37 -12.41
N PRO A 20 -4.73 -21.52 -11.53
CA PRO A 20 -5.28 -20.23 -11.96
C PRO A 20 -4.15 -19.47 -12.66
N ALA A 21 -4.40 -19.07 -13.89
CA ALA A 21 -3.47 -18.23 -14.62
C ALA A 21 -3.29 -16.94 -13.80
N LEU A 22 -2.07 -16.68 -13.35
CA LEU A 22 -1.72 -15.40 -12.76
C LEU A 22 -2.10 -14.34 -13.78
N ALA A 23 -2.98 -13.43 -13.41
CA ALA A 23 -3.34 -12.31 -14.26
C ALA A 23 -2.04 -11.59 -14.65
N LYS A 24 -1.84 -11.32 -15.94
CA LYS A 24 -0.70 -10.51 -16.38
C LYS A 24 -0.75 -9.19 -15.59
N PRO A 25 0.38 -8.73 -15.03
CA PRO A 25 0.42 -7.40 -14.44
C PRO A 25 -0.09 -6.40 -15.48
N GLY A 26 -0.93 -5.47 -15.05
CA GLY A 26 -1.42 -4.37 -15.88
C GLY A 26 -0.28 -3.44 -16.28
N PRO A 27 -0.54 -2.47 -17.17
CA PRO A 27 0.44 -1.44 -17.45
C PRO A 27 0.69 -0.60 -16.20
N GLU A 28 1.95 -0.25 -15.98
CA GLU A 28 2.47 0.46 -14.81
C GLU A 28 2.78 1.92 -15.12
N VAL A 29 2.57 2.81 -14.15
CA VAL A 29 3.06 4.19 -14.18
C VAL A 29 4.12 4.37 -13.11
N GLU A 30 5.32 4.71 -13.50
CA GLU A 30 6.42 5.07 -12.61
C GLU A 30 6.64 6.59 -12.64
N ILE A 31 6.58 7.25 -11.49
CA ILE A 31 6.84 8.69 -11.35
C ILE A 31 8.07 8.84 -10.45
N GLU A 32 9.14 9.41 -10.98
CA GLU A 32 10.41 9.53 -10.27
C GLU A 32 10.88 10.97 -10.14
N HIS A 33 11.54 11.28 -9.01
CA HIS A 33 12.23 12.56 -8.78
C HIS A 33 11.35 13.78 -9.11
N ALA A 34 10.09 13.71 -8.71
CA ALA A 34 9.10 14.72 -9.08
C ALA A 34 8.53 15.42 -7.85
N VAL A 35 8.14 16.66 -8.04
CA VAL A 35 7.19 17.39 -7.21
C VAL A 35 5.98 17.63 -8.09
N ALA A 36 4.88 16.95 -7.82
CA ALA A 36 3.70 16.97 -8.69
C ALA A 36 2.41 16.63 -7.96
N ARG A 37 1.30 17.03 -8.56
CA ARG A 37 -0.05 16.54 -8.22
C ARG A 37 -0.48 15.51 -9.25
N VAL A 38 -1.16 14.45 -8.79
CA VAL A 38 -1.61 13.36 -9.66
C VAL A 38 -3.09 13.10 -9.45
N VAL A 39 -3.83 13.01 -10.55
CA VAL A 39 -5.22 12.56 -10.56
C VAL A 39 -5.32 11.34 -11.47
N VAL A 40 -5.69 10.20 -10.91
CA VAL A 40 -5.91 8.97 -11.66
C VAL A 40 -7.39 8.77 -11.91
N ILE A 41 -7.78 8.78 -13.18
CA ILE A 41 -9.12 8.51 -13.66
C ILE A 41 -9.15 7.07 -14.16
N VAL A 42 -9.95 6.24 -13.51
CA VAL A 42 -10.08 4.82 -13.88
C VAL A 42 -11.15 4.68 -14.96
N GLU A 43 -10.80 4.05 -16.08
CA GLU A 43 -11.65 3.88 -17.25
C GLU A 43 -11.62 2.44 -17.75
N ASP A 44 -12.60 2.06 -18.56
CA ASP A 44 -12.60 0.78 -19.27
C ASP A 44 -11.71 0.87 -20.51
N ARG A 45 -10.41 0.76 -20.30
CA ARG A 45 -9.35 0.87 -21.33
C ARG A 45 -8.24 -0.15 -21.09
N ALA A 46 -7.39 -0.35 -22.06
CA ALA A 46 -6.27 -1.30 -21.98
C ALA A 46 -4.90 -0.63 -21.88
N ASP A 47 -4.81 0.68 -22.14
CA ASP A 47 -3.59 1.47 -22.18
C ASP A 47 -3.63 2.61 -21.13
N ILE A 48 -2.49 3.27 -20.92
CA ILE A 48 -2.38 4.44 -20.05
C ILE A 48 -2.37 5.71 -20.90
N GLY A 49 -3.31 6.63 -20.61
CA GLY A 49 -3.27 8.02 -21.07
C GLY A 49 -2.61 8.92 -20.04
N VAL A 50 -1.76 9.85 -20.46
CA VAL A 50 -1.14 10.85 -19.59
C VAL A 50 -1.29 12.22 -20.22
N GLU A 51 -1.82 13.16 -19.44
CA GLU A 51 -1.91 14.58 -19.76
C GLU A 51 -1.19 15.36 -18.67
N ILE A 52 -0.39 16.38 -19.01
CA ILE A 52 0.39 17.16 -18.06
C ILE A 52 0.09 18.64 -18.22
N GLU A 53 -0.33 19.28 -17.13
CA GLU A 53 -0.39 20.72 -16.97
C GLU A 53 0.81 21.17 -16.13
N GLN A 54 1.75 21.93 -16.71
CA GLN A 54 3.04 22.23 -16.07
C GLN A 54 2.94 23.08 -14.80
N GLY A 55 1.85 23.77 -14.58
CA GLY A 55 1.72 24.69 -13.46
C GLY A 55 2.56 25.98 -13.64
N SER A 56 2.66 26.76 -12.57
CA SER A 56 3.34 28.07 -12.56
C SER A 56 4.68 28.07 -11.82
N SER A 57 5.07 26.94 -11.20
CA SER A 57 6.33 26.80 -10.45
C SER A 57 7.56 26.81 -11.35
N ARG A 58 8.75 27.07 -10.74
CA ARG A 58 10.06 26.99 -11.42
C ARG A 58 10.63 25.57 -11.49
N LEU A 59 9.83 24.55 -11.24
CA LEU A 59 10.24 23.15 -11.35
C LEU A 59 10.65 22.80 -12.79
N PRO A 60 11.58 21.85 -12.98
CA PRO A 60 11.88 21.31 -14.30
C PRO A 60 10.62 20.74 -14.97
N ALA A 61 10.55 20.83 -16.28
CA ALA A 61 9.47 20.21 -17.04
C ALA A 61 9.51 18.67 -16.89
N LEU A 62 8.35 18.08 -16.64
CA LEU A 62 8.23 16.63 -16.54
C LEU A 62 8.51 15.98 -17.90
N ARG A 63 9.29 14.91 -17.89
CA ARG A 63 9.61 14.09 -19.07
C ARG A 63 8.83 12.80 -19.02
N VAL A 64 8.11 12.50 -20.10
CA VAL A 64 7.33 11.27 -20.23
C VAL A 64 8.02 10.34 -21.22
N GLU A 65 8.33 9.14 -20.76
CA GLU A 65 8.88 8.06 -21.57
C GLU A 65 7.90 6.88 -21.58
N ARG A 66 7.81 6.17 -22.69
CA ARG A 66 6.96 4.98 -22.83
C ARG A 66 7.82 3.78 -23.18
N ASP A 67 7.62 2.71 -22.42
CA ASP A 67 8.22 1.40 -22.71
C ASP A 67 7.09 0.36 -22.85
N GLY A 68 6.71 0.09 -24.07
CA GLY A 68 5.55 -0.74 -24.37
C GLY A 68 4.26 -0.13 -23.82
N ALA A 69 3.62 -0.81 -22.87
CA ALA A 69 2.40 -0.34 -22.20
C ALA A 69 2.69 0.51 -20.95
N ASN A 70 3.92 0.48 -20.44
CA ASN A 70 4.32 1.21 -19.24
C ASN A 70 4.65 2.67 -19.54
N VAL A 71 4.48 3.51 -18.55
CA VAL A 71 4.78 4.95 -18.63
C VAL A 71 5.70 5.34 -17.49
N ARG A 72 6.81 5.99 -17.82
CA ARG A 72 7.71 6.60 -16.86
C ARG A 72 7.63 8.12 -16.96
N ILE A 73 7.53 8.80 -15.82
CA ILE A 73 7.49 10.26 -15.72
C ILE A 73 8.63 10.71 -14.80
N ASP A 74 9.63 11.39 -15.35
CA ASP A 74 10.78 11.89 -14.60
C ASP A 74 10.65 13.41 -14.37
N GLY A 75 10.64 13.82 -13.10
CA GLY A 75 10.57 15.22 -12.68
C GLY A 75 11.89 15.99 -12.76
N GLY A 76 12.99 15.32 -13.09
CA GLY A 76 14.29 15.95 -13.28
C GLY A 76 14.97 16.43 -12.01
N LEU A 77 14.43 16.12 -10.81
CA LEU A 77 14.99 16.50 -9.50
C LEU A 77 16.01 15.47 -8.96
N GLY A 78 16.28 14.38 -9.70
CA GLY A 78 17.27 13.38 -9.35
C GLY A 78 18.68 13.97 -9.32
N ARG A 79 19.41 13.79 -8.19
CA ARG A 79 20.78 14.26 -8.04
C ARG A 79 21.76 13.22 -8.57
N ARG A 80 22.75 13.70 -9.32
CA ARG A 80 23.88 12.88 -9.77
C ARG A 80 25.20 13.56 -9.38
N LEU A 81 26.11 12.80 -8.80
CA LEU A 81 27.49 13.22 -8.57
C LEU A 81 28.41 12.19 -9.25
N ALA A 82 29.22 12.64 -10.20
CA ALA A 82 30.13 11.78 -10.97
C ALA A 82 29.45 10.55 -11.61
N GLY A 83 28.19 10.70 -12.07
CA GLY A 83 27.40 9.62 -12.68
C GLY A 83 26.67 8.71 -11.69
N ILE A 84 26.87 8.87 -10.38
CA ILE A 84 26.20 8.10 -9.32
C ILE A 84 24.90 8.84 -8.89
N ARG A 85 23.79 8.12 -8.79
CA ARG A 85 22.54 8.65 -8.23
C ARG A 85 22.71 8.91 -6.72
N MET A 86 22.41 10.12 -6.26
CA MET A 86 22.57 10.58 -4.88
C MET A 86 21.23 10.93 -4.20
N GLY A 87 20.12 10.36 -4.67
CA GLY A 87 18.78 10.75 -4.23
C GLY A 87 18.20 11.89 -5.06
N ASP A 88 17.24 12.61 -4.51
CA ASP A 88 16.62 13.77 -5.15
C ASP A 88 16.98 15.09 -4.45
N SER A 89 16.46 16.18 -4.97
CA SER A 89 16.67 17.54 -4.44
C SER A 89 15.56 17.98 -3.47
N ILE A 90 14.67 17.08 -3.07
CA ILE A 90 13.56 17.34 -2.15
C ILE A 90 14.10 17.29 -0.73
N GLU A 91 13.90 18.35 0.05
CA GLU A 91 14.51 18.49 1.39
C GLU A 91 13.48 18.47 2.53
N ASP A 92 12.32 19.11 2.35
CA ASP A 92 11.28 19.20 3.37
C ASP A 92 9.91 19.19 2.69
N CYS A 93 8.98 18.42 3.24
CA CYS A 93 7.61 18.35 2.79
C CYS A 93 6.67 18.74 3.92
N ARG A 94 5.64 19.48 3.57
CA ARG A 94 4.54 19.79 4.48
C ARG A 94 3.25 19.37 3.83
N SER A 95 2.57 18.41 4.43
CA SER A 95 1.23 18.01 4.03
C SER A 95 0.22 19.12 4.24
N GLY A 96 -0.81 19.14 3.42
CA GLY A 96 -1.93 20.04 3.57
C GLY A 96 -2.92 19.52 4.64
N PRO A 97 -3.90 20.34 5.01
CA PRO A 97 -4.88 19.98 6.03
C PRO A 97 -5.91 18.93 5.57
N ASP A 98 -5.97 18.63 4.28
CA ASP A 98 -7.02 17.81 3.68
C ASP A 98 -6.51 17.11 2.41
N ASN A 99 -6.71 15.79 2.32
CA ASN A 99 -6.30 14.95 1.18
C ASN A 99 -7.43 14.79 0.12
N THR A 100 -8.48 15.60 0.15
CA THR A 100 -9.57 15.52 -0.84
C THR A 100 -9.16 16.00 -2.23
N ARG A 101 -8.15 16.87 -2.29
CA ARG A 101 -7.51 17.32 -3.53
C ARG A 101 -6.01 17.12 -3.43
N PRO A 102 -5.36 16.53 -4.44
CA PRO A 102 -3.92 16.26 -4.39
C PRO A 102 -3.12 17.53 -4.08
N GLY A 103 -2.37 17.52 -2.98
CA GLY A 103 -1.47 18.59 -2.60
C GLY A 103 -2.10 19.90 -2.19
N GLN A 104 -3.42 19.96 -1.89
CA GLN A 104 -4.07 21.19 -1.44
C GLN A 104 -3.45 21.67 -0.12
N GLY A 105 -2.93 22.90 -0.11
CA GLY A 105 -2.26 23.50 1.04
C GLY A 105 -0.92 22.87 1.39
N ALA A 106 -0.44 21.89 0.62
CA ALA A 106 0.86 21.28 0.80
C ALA A 106 1.97 22.15 0.16
N SER A 107 3.18 22.03 0.68
CA SER A 107 4.36 22.70 0.11
C SER A 107 5.61 21.84 0.28
N VAL A 108 6.56 22.02 -0.62
CA VAL A 108 7.80 21.24 -0.66
C VAL A 108 8.99 22.19 -0.78
N GLU A 109 10.03 21.97 0.01
CA GLU A 109 11.31 22.66 -0.16
C GLU A 109 12.17 21.87 -1.12
N VAL A 110 12.57 22.53 -2.21
CA VAL A 110 13.39 21.94 -3.26
C VAL A 110 14.70 22.70 -3.34
N ARG A 111 15.82 22.00 -3.24
CA ARG A 111 17.17 22.58 -3.29
C ARG A 111 17.35 23.41 -4.57
N ASP A 112 17.99 24.56 -4.44
CA ASP A 112 18.27 25.51 -5.53
C ASP A 112 17.03 26.14 -6.19
N ILE A 113 15.81 25.76 -5.79
CA ILE A 113 14.55 26.32 -6.28
C ILE A 113 13.83 27.07 -5.16
N GLY A 114 13.89 26.55 -3.92
CA GLY A 114 13.19 27.05 -2.75
C GLY A 114 11.84 26.38 -2.55
N ARG A 115 10.98 27.01 -1.74
CA ARG A 115 9.67 26.47 -1.41
C ARG A 115 8.69 26.56 -2.58
N VAL A 116 8.07 25.43 -2.90
CA VAL A 116 7.06 25.28 -3.95
C VAL A 116 5.74 24.88 -3.29
N ASN A 117 4.68 25.66 -3.53
CA ASN A 117 3.32 25.25 -3.16
C ASN A 117 2.83 24.23 -4.19
N LEU A 118 2.18 23.17 -3.73
CA LEU A 118 1.72 22.11 -4.65
C LEU A 118 0.64 22.60 -5.63
N GLU A 119 -0.09 23.66 -5.28
CA GLU A 119 -1.05 24.29 -6.20
C GLU A 119 -0.39 24.87 -7.46
N ASP A 120 0.88 25.29 -7.34
CA ASP A 120 1.72 25.81 -8.43
C ASP A 120 2.52 24.71 -9.15
N ALA A 121 2.57 23.49 -8.57
CA ALA A 121 3.30 22.35 -9.15
C ALA A 121 2.55 21.74 -10.34
N PRO A 122 3.23 21.00 -11.22
CA PRO A 122 2.60 20.28 -12.32
C PRO A 122 1.45 19.39 -11.85
N LEU A 123 0.38 19.34 -12.65
CA LEU A 123 -0.71 18.38 -12.51
C LEU A 123 -0.58 17.30 -13.59
N ILE A 124 -0.52 16.06 -13.17
CA ILE A 124 -0.50 14.88 -14.02
C ILE A 124 -1.89 14.25 -13.96
N VAL A 125 -2.58 14.18 -15.08
CA VAL A 125 -3.84 13.45 -15.21
C VAL A 125 -3.53 12.12 -15.89
N ILE A 126 -3.73 11.02 -15.16
CA ILE A 126 -3.52 9.66 -15.64
C ILE A 126 -4.88 9.01 -15.89
N ARG A 127 -5.13 8.56 -17.11
CA ARG A 127 -6.26 7.71 -17.46
C ARG A 127 -5.77 6.28 -17.47
N ALA A 128 -6.21 5.47 -16.52
CA ALA A 128 -5.71 4.12 -16.27
C ALA A 128 -6.78 3.06 -16.50
N PRO A 129 -6.38 1.82 -16.84
CA PRO A 129 -7.27 0.66 -16.80
C PRO A 129 -7.81 0.40 -15.40
N ARG A 130 -8.77 -0.52 -15.29
CA ARG A 130 -9.35 -0.91 -13.99
C ARG A 130 -8.37 -1.58 -13.02
N ASN A 131 -7.29 -2.16 -13.52
CA ASN A 131 -6.16 -2.62 -12.71
C ASN A 131 -5.10 -1.52 -12.70
N VAL A 132 -5.07 -0.74 -11.64
CA VAL A 132 -4.18 0.42 -11.47
C VAL A 132 -2.89 -0.04 -10.82
N ASP A 133 -1.74 0.29 -11.44
CA ASP A 133 -0.40 0.06 -10.88
C ASP A 133 0.42 1.35 -11.00
N ILE A 134 0.79 1.94 -9.85
CA ILE A 134 1.50 3.22 -9.79
C ILE A 134 2.60 3.16 -8.73
N ASP A 135 3.81 3.50 -9.14
CA ASP A 135 4.93 3.74 -8.25
C ASP A 135 5.33 5.22 -8.32
N ALA A 136 5.27 5.91 -7.17
CA ALA A 136 5.53 7.33 -7.05
C ALA A 136 6.71 7.61 -6.11
N GLY A 137 7.72 8.32 -6.61
CA GLY A 137 8.92 8.72 -5.87
C GLY A 137 9.13 10.23 -5.87
N GLY A 138 9.49 10.78 -4.71
CA GLY A 138 9.67 12.20 -4.49
C GLY A 138 8.56 12.82 -3.65
N ALA A 139 8.06 13.99 -4.03
CA ALA A 139 6.93 14.65 -3.39
C ALA A 139 5.73 14.65 -4.34
N VAL A 140 5.12 13.49 -4.51
CA VAL A 140 4.01 13.26 -5.42
C VAL A 140 2.73 13.05 -4.64
N PHE A 141 1.82 14.02 -4.73
CA PHE A 141 0.52 14.00 -4.06
C PHE A 141 -0.55 13.54 -5.03
N GLY A 142 -1.27 12.48 -4.69
CA GLY A 142 -2.14 11.83 -5.66
C GLY A 142 -3.50 11.38 -5.16
N THR A 143 -4.41 11.19 -6.12
CA THR A 143 -5.71 10.54 -5.88
C THR A 143 -5.97 9.49 -6.96
N ILE A 144 -6.47 8.32 -6.54
CA ILE A 144 -6.96 7.27 -7.43
C ILE A 144 -8.48 7.23 -7.34
N GLY A 145 -9.15 7.48 -8.45
CA GLY A 145 -10.60 7.55 -8.56
C GLY A 145 -11.31 6.21 -8.41
N ARG A 146 -12.64 6.26 -8.40
CA ARG A 146 -13.50 5.07 -8.31
C ARG A 146 -13.45 4.25 -9.59
N GLY A 147 -13.85 2.98 -9.50
CA GLY A 147 -13.99 2.07 -10.64
C GLY A 147 -12.83 1.09 -10.82
N ALA A 148 -11.80 1.18 -9.97
CA ALA A 148 -10.71 0.21 -9.99
C ALA A 148 -11.20 -1.18 -9.57
N ALA A 149 -10.79 -2.19 -10.31
CA ALA A 149 -10.94 -3.60 -9.95
C ALA A 149 -9.82 -4.05 -8.99
N SER A 150 -8.64 -3.46 -9.12
CA SER A 150 -7.53 -3.59 -8.18
C SER A 150 -6.65 -2.35 -8.23
N VAL A 151 -5.96 -2.07 -7.12
CA VAL A 151 -4.98 -0.98 -7.02
C VAL A 151 -3.71 -1.51 -6.40
N LYS A 152 -2.57 -1.22 -7.04
CA LYS A 152 -1.25 -1.30 -6.44
C LYS A 152 -0.65 0.10 -6.46
N LEU A 153 -0.29 0.61 -5.30
CA LEU A 153 0.33 1.92 -5.11
C LEU A 153 1.60 1.78 -4.29
N GLY A 154 2.73 2.13 -4.89
CA GLY A 154 3.98 2.39 -4.19
C GLY A 154 4.16 3.89 -4.01
N ASN A 155 4.40 4.35 -2.78
CA ASN A 155 4.74 5.74 -2.47
C ASN A 155 6.08 5.80 -1.75
N ALA A 156 7.13 6.17 -2.48
CA ALA A 156 8.49 6.30 -1.96
C ALA A 156 8.88 7.77 -1.84
N GLY A 157 8.45 8.43 -0.76
CA GLY A 157 8.71 9.85 -0.56
C GLY A 157 7.85 10.48 0.52
N CYS A 158 7.41 11.71 0.30
CA CYS A 158 6.66 12.50 1.27
C CYS A 158 5.31 13.01 0.75
N GLY A 159 4.87 12.55 -0.40
CA GLY A 159 3.56 12.92 -0.95
C GLY A 159 2.43 12.08 -0.36
N ASP A 160 1.27 12.68 -0.21
CA ASP A 160 0.08 12.03 0.33
C ASP A 160 -0.80 11.49 -0.79
N TRP A 161 -1.42 10.32 -0.55
CA TRP A 161 -2.27 9.67 -1.53
C TRP A 161 -3.63 9.28 -0.96
N ALA A 162 -4.66 9.38 -1.81
CA ALA A 162 -5.98 8.91 -1.48
C ALA A 162 -6.50 7.94 -2.55
N ILE A 163 -6.88 6.74 -2.14
CA ILE A 163 -7.46 5.69 -2.98
C ILE A 163 -8.96 5.61 -2.69
N ALA A 164 -9.79 5.80 -3.70
CA ALA A 164 -11.23 5.63 -3.56
C ALA A 164 -11.61 4.16 -3.29
N ASN A 165 -12.89 3.93 -2.99
CA ASN A 165 -13.41 2.56 -2.81
C ASN A 165 -13.07 1.69 -4.03
N THR A 166 -12.52 0.51 -3.77
CA THR A 166 -12.07 -0.47 -4.76
C THR A 166 -12.84 -1.77 -4.59
N ASP A 167 -13.32 -2.35 -5.69
CA ASP A 167 -14.11 -3.59 -5.64
C ASP A 167 -13.27 -4.84 -5.34
N GLY A 168 -11.97 -4.77 -5.54
CA GLY A 168 -11.02 -5.87 -5.39
C GLY A 168 -9.91 -5.62 -4.37
N ALA A 169 -8.73 -6.11 -4.69
CA ALA A 169 -7.55 -5.99 -3.86
C ALA A 169 -6.94 -4.59 -3.94
N VAL A 170 -6.42 -4.11 -2.80
CA VAL A 170 -5.55 -2.95 -2.71
C VAL A 170 -4.24 -3.39 -2.07
N THR A 171 -3.12 -3.10 -2.73
CA THR A 171 -1.77 -3.17 -2.18
C THR A 171 -1.26 -1.73 -2.08
N ALA A 172 -0.91 -1.27 -0.87
CA ALA A 172 -0.44 0.07 -0.61
C ALA A 172 0.90 0.02 0.13
N SER A 173 1.99 0.33 -0.56
CA SER A 173 3.33 0.34 0.01
C SER A 173 3.80 1.77 0.22
N LEU A 174 4.17 2.11 1.43
CA LEU A 174 4.62 3.44 1.85
C LEU A 174 6.07 3.36 2.36
N ALA A 175 6.99 3.99 1.64
CA ALA A 175 8.39 4.10 2.03
C ALA A 175 8.78 5.58 2.18
N GLY A 176 8.59 6.13 3.37
CA GLY A 176 8.87 7.55 3.62
C GLY A 176 8.02 8.17 4.72
N SER A 177 7.56 9.40 4.51
CA SER A 177 6.82 10.20 5.49
C SER A 177 5.48 10.75 4.97
N GLY A 178 5.06 10.40 3.76
CA GLY A 178 3.74 10.75 3.25
C GLY A 178 2.66 9.81 3.80
N ASP A 179 1.39 10.19 3.67
CA ASP A 179 0.27 9.41 4.18
C ASP A 179 -0.54 8.77 3.03
N ILE A 180 -1.13 7.60 3.30
CA ILE A 180 -2.04 6.95 2.35
C ILE A 180 -3.41 6.75 2.99
N ILE A 181 -4.45 7.29 2.33
CA ILE A 181 -5.85 7.04 2.70
C ILE A 181 -6.44 6.04 1.70
N VAL A 182 -6.95 4.93 2.20
CA VAL A 182 -7.58 3.88 1.40
C VAL A 182 -9.07 3.83 1.72
N GLY A 183 -9.91 3.81 0.70
CA GLY A 183 -11.34 3.57 0.84
C GLY A 183 -11.66 2.14 1.29
N THR A 184 -12.81 1.61 0.87
CA THR A 184 -13.15 0.19 1.11
C THR A 184 -12.51 -0.72 0.07
N SER A 185 -12.19 -1.97 0.45
CA SER A 185 -11.60 -2.97 -0.44
C SER A 185 -12.07 -4.38 -0.09
N ARG A 186 -11.87 -5.33 -1.00
CA ARG A 186 -12.08 -6.76 -0.71
C ARG A 186 -10.94 -7.33 0.13
N SER A 187 -9.72 -6.91 -0.15
CA SER A 187 -8.52 -7.20 0.63
C SER A 187 -7.60 -5.99 0.62
N LEU A 188 -6.93 -5.79 1.72
CA LEU A 188 -5.90 -4.78 1.87
C LEU A 188 -4.60 -5.45 2.32
N GLU A 189 -3.55 -5.21 1.57
CA GLU A 189 -2.17 -5.44 1.94
C GLU A 189 -1.48 -4.09 2.05
N THR A 190 -0.83 -3.81 3.17
CA THR A 190 -0.13 -2.55 3.35
C THR A 190 1.21 -2.74 4.02
N ASP A 191 2.26 -2.15 3.41
CA ASP A 191 3.62 -2.12 3.92
C ASP A 191 4.00 -0.68 4.25
N VAL A 192 4.32 -0.40 5.51
CA VAL A 192 4.76 0.91 5.97
C VAL A 192 6.22 0.82 6.40
N ALA A 193 7.10 1.39 5.59
CA ALA A 193 8.54 1.47 5.87
C ALA A 193 8.95 2.93 6.05
N GLY A 194 8.87 3.45 7.27
CA GLY A 194 9.18 4.85 7.56
C GLY A 194 8.36 5.43 8.70
N ALA A 195 7.86 6.66 8.52
CA ALA A 195 7.13 7.43 9.52
C ALA A 195 5.76 7.94 9.07
N GLY A 196 5.35 7.64 7.83
CA GLY A 196 4.03 8.01 7.34
C GLY A 196 2.95 7.01 7.76
N ASP A 197 1.70 7.41 7.69
CA ASP A 197 0.56 6.67 8.19
C ASP A 197 -0.32 6.12 7.05
N VAL A 198 -0.94 4.95 7.30
CA VAL A 198 -1.97 4.41 6.42
C VAL A 198 -3.31 4.38 7.16
N THR A 199 -4.33 5.04 6.58
CA THR A 199 -5.70 4.98 7.09
C THR A 199 -6.61 4.31 6.08
N ALA A 200 -7.29 3.24 6.47
CA ALA A 200 -8.17 2.48 5.58
C ALA A 200 -9.62 2.39 6.08
N GLY A 201 -10.53 2.30 5.13
CA GLY A 201 -11.94 2.00 5.36
C GLY A 201 -12.18 0.55 5.77
N ALA A 202 -13.31 -0.03 5.30
CA ALA A 202 -13.61 -1.43 5.55
C ALA A 202 -12.91 -2.34 4.54
N THR A 203 -12.36 -3.46 5.02
CA THR A 203 -11.75 -4.48 4.17
C THR A 203 -12.19 -5.88 4.57
N GLY A 204 -12.08 -6.82 3.64
CA GLY A 204 -12.22 -8.24 3.92
C GLY A 204 -10.95 -8.79 4.58
N ARG A 205 -10.04 -9.41 3.81
CA ARG A 205 -8.71 -9.81 4.32
C ARG A 205 -7.83 -8.59 4.57
N LEU A 206 -7.06 -8.64 5.64
CA LEU A 206 -6.09 -7.61 5.99
C LEU A 206 -4.71 -8.22 6.23
N GLU A 207 -3.70 -7.64 5.59
CA GLU A 207 -2.29 -7.89 5.88
C GLU A 207 -1.59 -6.55 6.10
N VAL A 208 -0.92 -6.39 7.24
CA VAL A 208 -0.21 -5.16 7.62
C VAL A 208 1.21 -5.47 8.03
N SER A 209 2.16 -4.84 7.37
CA SER A 209 3.58 -4.85 7.75
C SER A 209 4.02 -3.44 8.09
N VAL A 210 4.54 -3.22 9.30
CA VAL A 210 5.10 -1.92 9.71
C VAL A 210 6.57 -2.10 10.08
N ALA A 211 7.45 -1.41 9.36
CA ALA A 211 8.87 -1.36 9.62
C ALA A 211 9.30 0.11 9.85
N GLY A 212 9.27 0.56 11.10
CA GLY A 212 9.57 1.94 11.47
C GLY A 212 8.71 2.48 12.59
N SER A 213 8.21 3.72 12.45
CA SER A 213 7.37 4.41 13.42
C SER A 213 6.05 4.92 12.83
N GLY A 214 5.76 4.61 11.58
CA GLY A 214 4.47 4.91 10.96
C GLY A 214 3.37 3.97 11.46
N ASN A 215 2.11 4.37 11.31
CA ASN A 215 0.97 3.65 11.87
C ASN A 215 0.01 3.16 10.78
N ALA A 216 -0.78 2.15 11.12
CA ALA A 216 -1.88 1.71 10.29
C ALA A 216 -3.21 1.73 11.06
N THR A 217 -4.21 2.46 10.55
CA THR A 217 -5.55 2.49 11.12
C THR A 217 -6.57 1.95 10.13
N VAL A 218 -7.31 0.90 10.51
CA VAL A 218 -8.35 0.28 9.69
C VAL A 218 -9.70 0.42 10.39
N ALA A 219 -10.70 0.95 9.68
CA ALA A 219 -12.01 1.19 10.25
C ALA A 219 -12.76 -0.12 10.56
N GLU A 220 -12.66 -1.12 9.69
CA GLU A 220 -13.34 -2.41 9.86
C GLU A 220 -12.64 -3.52 9.07
N VAL A 221 -12.52 -4.71 9.68
CA VAL A 221 -12.06 -5.92 9.00
C VAL A 221 -13.11 -7.02 9.09
N ASN A 222 -13.38 -7.71 7.98
CA ASN A 222 -14.27 -8.87 7.95
C ASN A 222 -13.63 -10.04 7.19
N GLY A 223 -12.54 -10.58 7.73
CA GLY A 223 -11.75 -11.68 7.15
C GLY A 223 -10.51 -11.97 7.96
N GLU A 224 -9.63 -12.79 7.42
CA GLU A 224 -8.33 -13.10 8.04
C GLU A 224 -7.50 -11.83 8.21
N THR A 225 -6.78 -11.76 9.33
CA THR A 225 -5.98 -10.60 9.70
C THR A 225 -4.59 -11.05 10.12
N ASP A 226 -3.58 -10.54 9.43
CA ASP A 226 -2.16 -10.78 9.67
C ASP A 226 -1.44 -9.46 9.91
N ILE A 227 -0.75 -9.31 11.05
CA ILE A 227 -0.09 -8.08 11.46
C ILE A 227 1.35 -8.37 11.86
N SER A 228 2.29 -7.69 11.23
CA SER A 228 3.72 -7.75 11.54
C SER A 228 4.27 -6.36 11.82
N ILE A 229 4.85 -6.14 13.00
CA ILE A 229 5.46 -4.87 13.39
C ILE A 229 6.92 -5.09 13.72
N ALA A 230 7.81 -4.37 13.04
CA ALA A 230 9.23 -4.29 13.34
C ALA A 230 9.62 -2.84 13.60
N GLY A 231 9.47 -2.38 14.85
CA GLY A 231 9.71 -0.98 15.21
C GLY A 231 8.85 -0.48 16.36
N ALA A 232 8.32 0.74 16.23
CA ALA A 232 7.53 1.44 17.23
C ALA A 232 6.21 2.02 16.68
N GLY A 233 5.82 1.61 15.49
CA GLY A 233 4.53 2.01 14.90
C GLY A 233 3.38 1.15 15.42
N ASP A 234 2.17 1.69 15.40
CA ASP A 234 0.99 1.06 15.95
C ASP A 234 0.01 0.61 14.85
N VAL A 235 -0.75 -0.47 15.15
CA VAL A 235 -1.84 -0.92 14.29
C VAL A 235 -3.15 -0.90 15.05
N ILE A 236 -4.13 -0.12 14.55
CA ILE A 236 -5.45 0.03 15.17
C ILE A 236 -6.53 -0.46 14.22
N ILE A 237 -7.27 -1.50 14.62
CA ILE A 237 -8.46 -1.98 13.92
C ILE A 237 -9.67 -1.68 14.80
N ARG A 238 -10.53 -0.74 14.35
CA ARG A 238 -11.59 -0.19 15.21
C ARG A 238 -12.71 -1.17 15.51
N ARG A 239 -13.05 -2.05 14.56
CA ARG A 239 -14.11 -3.05 14.69
C ARG A 239 -14.01 -4.12 13.61
N GLY A 240 -14.87 -5.13 13.71
CA GLY A 240 -15.04 -6.17 12.69
C GLY A 240 -14.97 -7.57 13.24
N ARG A 241 -14.74 -8.51 12.36
CA ARG A 241 -14.62 -9.93 12.71
C ARG A 241 -13.47 -10.57 11.94
N SER A 242 -12.56 -11.20 12.68
CA SER A 242 -11.45 -11.97 12.10
C SER A 242 -11.56 -13.43 12.53
N PRO A 243 -11.72 -14.40 11.61
CA PRO A 243 -11.69 -15.82 11.97
C PRO A 243 -10.34 -16.23 12.59
N ASN A 244 -9.24 -15.70 12.04
CA ASN A 244 -7.88 -15.90 12.50
C ASN A 244 -7.19 -14.54 12.59
N LEU A 245 -6.68 -14.21 13.78
CA LEU A 245 -5.90 -13.01 14.03
C LEU A 245 -4.47 -13.45 14.41
N ASP A 246 -3.52 -13.20 13.51
CA ASP A 246 -2.11 -13.44 13.72
C ASP A 246 -1.36 -12.13 13.92
N VAL A 247 -0.62 -12.00 15.04
CA VAL A 247 0.12 -10.77 15.38
C VAL A 247 1.56 -11.12 15.75
N SER A 248 2.51 -10.48 15.10
CA SER A 248 3.94 -10.57 15.38
C SER A 248 4.54 -9.19 15.62
N ILE A 249 5.13 -8.97 16.79
CA ILE A 249 5.76 -7.69 17.16
C ILE A 249 7.22 -7.92 17.52
N ALA A 250 8.11 -7.21 16.83
CA ALA A 250 9.53 -7.11 17.17
C ALA A 250 9.88 -5.65 17.45
N GLY A 251 9.72 -5.19 18.68
CA GLY A 251 9.91 -3.80 19.05
C GLY A 251 9.02 -3.30 20.18
N ALA A 252 8.47 -2.10 20.05
CA ALA A 252 7.66 -1.42 21.06
C ALA A 252 6.31 -0.90 20.49
N GLY A 253 5.95 -1.28 19.28
CA GLY A 253 4.65 -0.91 18.70
C GLY A 253 3.50 -1.73 19.27
N ASP A 254 2.31 -1.17 19.25
CA ASP A 254 1.11 -1.75 19.84
C ASP A 254 0.09 -2.18 18.76
N VAL A 255 -0.74 -3.17 19.13
CA VAL A 255 -1.88 -3.59 18.30
C VAL A 255 -3.17 -3.49 19.12
N ASP A 256 -4.14 -2.74 18.60
CA ASP A 256 -5.51 -2.67 19.16
C ASP A 256 -6.52 -3.23 18.14
N PHE A 257 -7.09 -4.41 18.45
CA PHE A 257 -8.15 -5.03 17.68
C PHE A 257 -9.50 -4.88 18.38
N GLY A 258 -10.26 -3.86 18.01
CA GLY A 258 -11.56 -3.51 18.61
C GLY A 258 -12.74 -4.42 18.20
N GLY A 259 -12.48 -5.50 17.46
CA GLY A 259 -13.48 -6.45 16.94
C GLY A 259 -13.55 -7.77 17.71
N VAL A 260 -14.20 -8.76 17.07
CA VAL A 260 -14.29 -10.14 17.54
C VAL A 260 -13.35 -11.02 16.75
N ALA A 261 -12.37 -11.62 17.41
CA ALA A 261 -11.48 -12.62 16.82
C ALA A 261 -11.97 -14.05 17.09
N GLY A 262 -11.76 -14.96 16.14
CA GLY A 262 -11.85 -16.40 16.34
C GLY A 262 -10.58 -16.91 17.05
N ASP A 263 -9.74 -17.63 16.36
CA ASP A 263 -8.43 -18.03 16.89
C ASP A 263 -7.48 -16.80 16.89
N VAL A 264 -6.68 -16.69 17.95
CA VAL A 264 -5.72 -15.57 18.13
C VAL A 264 -4.33 -16.16 18.38
N SER A 265 -3.35 -15.75 17.59
CA SER A 265 -1.94 -16.09 17.76
C SER A 265 -1.12 -14.82 17.90
N VAL A 266 -0.40 -14.66 19.00
CA VAL A 266 0.40 -13.47 19.28
C VAL A 266 1.83 -13.86 19.64
N SER A 267 2.80 -13.27 18.95
CA SER A 267 4.23 -13.36 19.22
C SER A 267 4.82 -11.99 19.45
N ILE A 268 5.39 -11.74 20.64
CA ILE A 268 6.01 -10.45 20.98
C ILE A 268 7.47 -10.68 21.37
N ALA A 269 8.37 -9.96 20.71
CA ALA A 269 9.77 -9.85 21.09
C ALA A 269 10.10 -8.37 21.34
N GLY A 270 9.90 -7.89 22.58
CA GLY A 270 10.08 -6.48 22.93
C GLY A 270 9.18 -5.99 24.06
N ALA A 271 8.62 -4.79 23.91
CA ALA A 271 7.80 -4.12 24.90
C ALA A 271 6.41 -3.69 24.38
N GLY A 272 6.05 -4.12 23.17
CA GLY A 272 4.74 -3.79 22.59
C GLY A 272 3.59 -4.57 23.24
N ASP A 273 2.42 -3.98 23.25
CA ASP A 273 1.20 -4.55 23.82
C ASP A 273 0.20 -4.95 22.72
N VAL A 274 -0.56 -6.02 22.96
CA VAL A 274 -1.66 -6.44 22.08
C VAL A 274 -2.97 -6.43 22.86
N ARG A 275 -3.94 -5.66 22.40
CA ARG A 275 -5.31 -5.68 22.94
C ARG A 275 -6.28 -6.22 21.91
N VAL A 276 -7.11 -7.20 22.32
CA VAL A 276 -8.20 -7.76 21.52
C VAL A 276 -9.49 -7.62 22.30
N ALA A 277 -10.51 -6.98 21.73
CA ALA A 277 -11.76 -6.72 22.44
C ALA A 277 -12.52 -8.00 22.82
N GLU A 278 -12.50 -9.02 21.97
CA GLU A 278 -13.12 -10.32 22.22
C GLU A 278 -12.42 -11.42 21.41
N ALA A 279 -12.16 -12.57 22.03
CA ALA A 279 -11.72 -13.78 21.34
C ALA A 279 -12.68 -14.94 21.65
N THR A 280 -13.14 -15.64 20.61
CA THR A 280 -14.12 -16.74 20.73
C THR A 280 -13.51 -18.13 20.54
N GLY A 281 -12.28 -18.21 20.01
CA GLY A 281 -11.53 -19.42 19.75
C GLY A 281 -10.34 -19.60 20.69
N ARG A 282 -9.30 -20.26 20.21
CA ARG A 282 -8.06 -20.49 20.96
C ARG A 282 -7.21 -19.23 20.99
N VAL A 283 -6.53 -19.02 22.12
CA VAL A 283 -5.56 -17.92 22.25
C VAL A 283 -4.18 -18.53 22.55
N SER A 284 -3.24 -18.32 21.64
CA SER A 284 -1.82 -18.69 21.77
C SER A 284 -0.98 -17.43 21.97
N ARG A 285 -0.07 -17.43 22.93
CA ARG A 285 0.80 -16.30 23.25
C ARG A 285 2.23 -16.76 23.43
N SER A 286 3.17 -16.03 22.81
CA SER A 286 4.61 -16.19 23.00
C SER A 286 5.23 -14.84 23.23
N ILE A 287 5.70 -14.54 24.44
CA ILE A 287 6.21 -13.22 24.81
C ILE A 287 7.64 -13.36 25.34
N VAL A 288 8.54 -12.60 24.71
CA VAL A 288 9.93 -12.42 25.12
C VAL A 288 10.17 -10.93 25.31
N GLY A 289 10.17 -10.46 26.56
CA GLY A 289 10.33 -9.04 26.89
C GLY A 289 9.33 -8.55 27.93
N ALA A 290 8.91 -7.27 27.81
CA ALA A 290 8.04 -6.59 28.78
C ALA A 290 6.62 -6.33 28.24
N GLY A 291 6.30 -6.83 27.04
CA GLY A 291 4.98 -6.67 26.42
C GLY A 291 3.88 -7.47 27.12
N ASP A 292 2.63 -7.11 26.87
CA ASP A 292 1.43 -7.76 27.43
C ASP A 292 0.38 -8.08 26.37
N VAL A 293 -0.46 -9.09 26.62
CA VAL A 293 -1.60 -9.46 25.77
C VAL A 293 -2.87 -9.49 26.58
N ARG A 294 -3.81 -8.58 26.26
CA ARG A 294 -5.10 -8.43 26.92
C ARG A 294 -6.23 -8.82 26.01
N ILE A 295 -7.09 -9.74 26.47
CA ILE A 295 -8.32 -10.15 25.81
C ILE A 295 -9.49 -9.77 26.70
N GLY A 296 -10.47 -9.09 26.11
CA GLY A 296 -11.62 -8.56 26.84
C GLY A 296 -11.51 -7.04 27.08
N ARG A 297 -12.66 -6.43 27.44
CA ARG A 297 -12.77 -5.01 27.75
C ARG A 297 -12.36 -4.73 29.19
#